data_47d1321f01b40228996c8f9c7ba89af8
#
_entry.id   47d1321f01b40228996c8f9c7ba89af8
#
_cell.length_a   1.000
_cell.length_b   1.000
_cell.length_c   1.000
_cell.angle_alpha   90.00
_cell.angle_beta   90.00
_cell.angle_gamma   90.00
#
_symmetry.space_group_name_H-M   'P 1'
#
loop_
_entity.id
_entity.type
_entity.pdbx_description
1 polymer ?
#
loop_
_entity_poly.entity_id
_entity_poly.type
_entity_poly.pdbx_seq_one_letter_code
_entity_poly.pdbx_strand_id
1 'polypeptide(L)'
;MKNGFAVRGNRIFVNEIEVPTLKVARAVGVDRRTVSETIRAIDRDRKVRTVFSKLESAGPSLRATAKQLGLGVVEITADNPNKVGILANASRVLAEHGISIRQALVDDPELNPDPKLTLIGDRVIPGKAIPLILKIPGVAKVSIY
;
A
#
# COMPACT_ATOMS: atom_id res chain seq x y z
N MET A 1 6.80 5.54 -6.72
CA MET A 1 5.87 4.44 -7.03
C MET A 1 4.77 4.29 -5.97
N LYS A 2 5.02 4.47 -4.68
CA LYS A 2 4.05 4.29 -3.57
C LYS A 2 2.67 4.96 -3.79
N ASN A 3 2.60 6.07 -4.49
CA ASN A 3 1.35 6.80 -4.76
C ASN A 3 0.76 6.52 -6.15
N GLY A 4 1.28 5.56 -6.90
CA GLY A 4 0.81 5.25 -8.25
C GLY A 4 1.02 6.38 -9.26
N PHE A 5 2.09 7.17 -9.10
CA PHE A 5 2.41 8.22 -10.07
C PHE A 5 2.81 7.62 -11.42
N ALA A 6 2.09 8.00 -12.47
CA ALA A 6 2.47 7.73 -13.84
C ALA A 6 3.33 8.87 -14.41
N VAL A 7 4.17 8.53 -15.39
CA VAL A 7 4.93 9.51 -16.19
C VAL A 7 4.53 9.33 -17.64
N ARG A 8 3.95 10.39 -18.23
CA ARG A 8 3.52 10.41 -19.64
C ARG A 8 3.94 11.74 -20.27
N GLY A 9 4.70 11.71 -21.36
CA GLY A 9 5.09 12.93 -22.09
C GLY A 9 5.75 14.00 -21.22
N ASN A 10 6.74 13.64 -20.40
CA ASN A 10 7.43 14.53 -19.47
C ASN A 10 6.55 15.16 -18.35
N ARG A 11 5.39 14.58 -18.05
CA ARG A 11 4.46 15.03 -17.02
C ARG A 11 4.17 13.90 -16.04
N ILE A 12 3.76 14.29 -14.84
CA ILE A 12 3.38 13.35 -13.76
C ILE A 12 1.87 13.33 -13.62
N PHE A 13 1.30 12.15 -13.46
CA PHE A 13 -0.14 11.93 -13.28
C PHE A 13 -0.42 11.03 -12.08
N VAL A 14 -1.57 11.26 -11.45
CA VAL A 14 -2.27 10.28 -10.61
C VAL A 14 -3.57 9.95 -11.33
N ASN A 15 -3.66 8.75 -11.87
CA ASN A 15 -4.70 8.39 -12.82
C ASN A 15 -4.73 9.41 -13.99
N GLU A 16 -5.81 10.18 -14.16
CA GLU A 16 -5.92 11.20 -15.21
C GLU A 16 -5.61 12.63 -14.72
N ILE A 17 -5.25 12.80 -13.45
CA ILE A 17 -4.97 14.12 -12.88
C ILE A 17 -3.49 14.44 -13.00
N GLU A 18 -3.17 15.51 -13.74
CA GLU A 18 -1.79 16.01 -13.82
C GLU A 18 -1.33 16.62 -12.49
N VAL A 19 -0.17 16.18 -12.01
CA VAL A 19 0.46 16.69 -10.80
C VAL A 19 1.64 17.59 -11.15
N PRO A 20 1.62 18.89 -10.78
CA PRO A 20 2.73 19.80 -11.06
C PRO A 20 4.04 19.32 -10.42
N THR A 21 5.14 19.30 -11.19
CA THR A 21 6.47 18.87 -10.71
C THR A 21 6.94 19.62 -9.47
N LEU A 22 6.58 20.92 -9.34
CA LEU A 22 6.89 21.72 -8.14
C LEU A 22 6.23 21.16 -6.88
N LYS A 23 4.99 20.67 -6.99
CA LYS A 23 4.27 20.08 -5.84
C LYS A 23 4.91 18.76 -5.41
N VAL A 24 5.31 17.94 -6.39
CA VAL A 24 6.04 16.69 -6.11
C VAL A 24 7.39 17.01 -5.46
N ALA A 25 8.18 17.93 -6.02
CA ALA A 25 9.48 18.33 -5.48
C ALA A 25 9.39 18.75 -4.01
N ARG A 26 8.41 19.60 -3.67
CA ARG A 26 8.16 20.05 -2.29
C ARG A 26 7.77 18.88 -1.37
N ALA A 27 6.92 17.97 -1.85
CA ALA A 27 6.42 16.83 -1.06
C ALA A 27 7.53 15.82 -0.73
N VAL A 28 8.53 15.65 -1.63
CA VAL A 28 9.65 14.71 -1.42
C VAL A 28 10.93 15.39 -0.94
N GLY A 29 10.94 16.72 -0.73
CA GLY A 29 12.06 17.47 -0.19
C GLY A 29 13.25 17.59 -1.15
N VAL A 30 13.01 17.67 -2.47
CA VAL A 30 14.06 17.84 -3.48
C VAL A 30 13.82 19.08 -4.35
N ASP A 31 14.84 19.47 -5.12
CA ASP A 31 14.70 20.55 -6.09
C ASP A 31 13.80 20.14 -7.27
N ARG A 32 13.05 21.11 -7.83
CA ARG A 32 12.21 20.90 -9.02
C ARG A 32 13.00 20.36 -10.21
N ARG A 33 14.25 20.80 -10.35
CA ARG A 33 15.14 20.35 -11.42
C ARG A 33 15.42 18.87 -11.31
N THR A 34 15.66 18.35 -10.10
CA THR A 34 15.85 16.91 -9.83
C THR A 34 14.64 16.10 -10.28
N VAL A 35 13.42 16.56 -9.95
CA VAL A 35 12.19 15.90 -10.42
C VAL A 35 12.10 15.89 -11.94
N SER A 36 12.38 17.04 -12.59
CA SER A 36 12.35 17.15 -14.04
C SER A 36 13.40 16.26 -14.75
N GLU A 37 14.59 16.15 -14.19
CA GLU A 37 15.65 15.27 -14.68
C GLU A 37 15.29 13.79 -14.51
N THR A 38 14.69 13.42 -13.39
CA THR A 38 14.17 12.06 -13.14
C THR A 38 13.09 11.67 -14.17
N ILE A 39 12.13 12.56 -14.45
CA ILE A 39 11.09 12.34 -15.46
C ILE A 39 11.73 12.11 -16.84
N ARG A 40 12.71 12.94 -17.22
CA ARG A 40 13.43 12.77 -18.49
C ARG A 40 14.20 11.46 -18.56
N ALA A 41 14.83 11.03 -17.45
CA ALA A 41 15.51 9.75 -17.36
C ALA A 41 14.53 8.58 -17.57
N ILE A 42 13.36 8.63 -16.94
CA ILE A 42 12.28 7.65 -17.13
C ILE A 42 11.82 7.63 -18.59
N ASP A 43 11.63 8.79 -19.23
CA ASP A 43 11.13 8.89 -20.60
C ASP A 43 12.15 8.40 -21.64
N ARG A 44 13.46 8.54 -21.38
CA ARG A 44 14.54 8.06 -22.25
C ARG A 44 14.66 6.55 -22.29
N ASP A 45 14.43 5.87 -21.17
CA ASP A 45 14.50 4.41 -21.09
C ASP A 45 13.15 3.81 -21.50
N ARG A 46 13.14 3.11 -22.63
CA ARG A 46 11.92 2.49 -23.18
C ARG A 46 11.25 1.51 -22.21
N LYS A 47 12.02 0.71 -21.49
CA LYS A 47 11.48 -0.29 -20.55
C LYS A 47 10.85 0.41 -19.35
N VAL A 48 11.60 1.33 -18.75
CA VAL A 48 11.15 2.10 -17.58
C VAL A 48 9.93 2.95 -17.93
N ARG A 49 9.96 3.64 -19.08
CA ARG A 49 8.81 4.41 -19.59
C ARG A 49 7.56 3.56 -19.75
N THR A 50 7.68 2.35 -20.29
CA THR A 50 6.53 1.45 -20.47
C THR A 50 5.89 1.10 -19.13
N VAL A 51 6.67 0.89 -18.08
CA VAL A 51 6.16 0.63 -16.72
C VAL A 51 5.51 1.89 -16.15
N PHE A 52 6.27 3.00 -16.10
CA PHE A 52 5.79 4.24 -15.47
C PHE A 52 4.60 4.87 -16.17
N SER A 53 4.42 4.67 -17.48
CA SER A 53 3.24 5.20 -18.20
C SER A 53 1.94 4.50 -17.87
N LYS A 54 2.01 3.29 -17.29
CA LYS A 54 0.86 2.43 -16.97
C LYS A 54 0.58 2.34 -15.47
N LEU A 55 1.38 3.00 -14.62
CA LEU A 55 1.11 3.03 -13.19
C LEU A 55 -0.21 3.75 -12.91
N GLU A 56 -0.98 3.17 -12.01
CA GLU A 56 -2.25 3.73 -11.54
C GLU A 56 -2.31 3.70 -10.02
N SER A 57 -3.07 4.61 -9.43
CA SER A 57 -3.36 4.56 -8.00
C SER A 57 -4.35 3.43 -7.72
N ALA A 58 -4.05 2.59 -6.73
CA ALA A 58 -4.92 1.49 -6.31
C ALA A 58 -6.17 1.95 -5.52
N GLY A 59 -6.40 3.25 -5.46
CA GLY A 59 -7.51 3.82 -4.72
C GLY A 59 -7.14 4.34 -3.32
N PRO A 60 -8.10 4.92 -2.59
CA PRO A 60 -7.86 5.47 -1.26
C PRO A 60 -7.68 4.35 -0.24
N SER A 61 -6.77 4.54 0.72
CA SER A 61 -6.69 3.69 1.90
C SER A 61 -7.69 4.16 2.97
N LEU A 62 -8.54 3.27 3.44
CA LEU A 62 -9.48 3.54 4.54
C LEU A 62 -8.81 3.52 5.92
N ARG A 63 -7.51 3.20 6.01
CA ARG A 63 -6.79 3.02 7.28
C ARG A 63 -6.89 4.24 8.20
N ALA A 64 -6.65 5.44 7.67
CA ALA A 64 -6.66 6.67 8.46
C ALA A 64 -8.06 7.09 8.93
N THR A 65 -9.10 6.68 8.23
CA THR A 65 -10.50 7.02 8.51
C THR A 65 -11.28 5.86 9.15
N ALA A 66 -10.64 4.73 9.35
CA ALA A 66 -11.30 3.50 9.84
C ALA A 66 -12.04 3.72 11.16
N LYS A 67 -11.40 4.38 12.12
CA LYS A 67 -12.01 4.67 13.43
C LYS A 67 -13.28 5.52 13.32
N GLN A 68 -13.29 6.54 12.47
CA GLN A 68 -14.46 7.40 12.26
C GLN A 68 -15.60 6.67 11.56
N LEU A 69 -15.27 5.62 10.80
CA LEU A 69 -16.23 4.78 10.10
C LEU A 69 -16.69 3.56 10.91
N GLY A 70 -16.21 3.41 12.16
CA GLY A 70 -16.51 2.24 13.00
C GLY A 70 -15.87 0.94 12.49
N LEU A 71 -14.84 1.04 11.65
CA LEU A 71 -14.11 -0.10 11.09
C LEU A 71 -12.93 -0.47 11.98
N GLY A 72 -12.55 -1.75 11.97
CA GLY A 72 -11.34 -2.24 12.63
C GLY A 72 -10.21 -2.42 11.63
N VAL A 73 -8.98 -2.14 12.06
CA VAL A 73 -7.78 -2.30 11.25
C VAL A 73 -6.84 -3.30 11.92
N VAL A 74 -6.34 -4.27 11.18
CA VAL A 74 -5.22 -5.11 11.59
C VAL A 74 -4.07 -4.95 10.60
N GLU A 75 -2.90 -4.66 11.11
CA GLU A 75 -1.63 -4.64 10.37
C GLU A 75 -0.78 -5.84 10.78
N ILE A 76 -0.29 -6.55 9.78
CA ILE A 76 0.53 -7.74 9.95
C ILE A 76 1.89 -7.49 9.29
N THR A 77 2.95 -7.67 10.06
CA THR A 77 4.33 -7.71 9.56
C THR A 77 4.78 -9.16 9.51
N ALA A 78 5.35 -9.58 8.41
CA ALA A 78 5.86 -10.93 8.21
C ALA A 78 7.39 -11.00 8.41
N ASP A 79 7.91 -12.16 8.88
CA ASP A 79 9.36 -12.44 8.88
C ASP A 79 9.91 -12.50 7.44
N ASN A 80 9.12 -13.08 6.53
CA ASN A 80 9.38 -13.10 5.11
C ASN A 80 8.11 -12.65 4.37
N PRO A 81 8.10 -11.43 3.79
CA PRO A 81 6.91 -10.88 3.14
C PRO A 81 6.50 -11.65 1.86
N ASN A 82 7.40 -12.43 1.27
CA ASN A 82 7.12 -13.29 0.12
C ASN A 82 6.51 -14.65 0.51
N LYS A 83 6.29 -14.91 1.81
CA LYS A 83 5.72 -16.17 2.27
C LYS A 83 4.28 -16.30 1.84
N VAL A 84 3.98 -17.40 1.15
CA VAL A 84 2.61 -17.70 0.67
C VAL A 84 1.66 -18.03 1.82
N GLY A 85 0.40 -17.63 1.69
CA GLY A 85 -0.69 -18.02 2.57
C GLY A 85 -0.95 -17.09 3.76
N ILE A 86 -0.14 -16.08 4.04
CA ILE A 86 -0.36 -15.15 5.17
C ILE A 86 -1.71 -14.42 5.01
N LEU A 87 -1.98 -13.82 3.85
CA LEU A 87 -3.26 -13.15 3.57
C LEU A 87 -4.45 -14.12 3.70
N ALA A 88 -4.36 -15.32 3.11
CA ALA A 88 -5.43 -16.30 3.14
C ALA A 88 -5.77 -16.73 4.57
N ASN A 89 -4.75 -17.03 5.37
CA ASN A 89 -4.95 -17.46 6.76
C ASN A 89 -5.44 -16.31 7.66
N ALA A 90 -4.92 -15.10 7.48
CA ALA A 90 -5.40 -13.92 8.23
C ALA A 90 -6.87 -13.61 7.90
N SER A 91 -7.25 -13.69 6.62
CA SER A 91 -8.64 -13.51 6.18
C SER A 91 -9.56 -14.58 6.77
N ARG A 92 -9.10 -15.83 6.88
CA ARG A 92 -9.85 -16.92 7.52
C ARG A 92 -10.09 -16.63 8.99
N VAL A 93 -9.07 -16.20 9.73
CA VAL A 93 -9.24 -15.82 11.16
C VAL A 93 -10.29 -14.73 11.31
N LEU A 94 -10.30 -13.70 10.45
CA LEU A 94 -11.33 -12.65 10.50
C LEU A 94 -12.72 -13.21 10.19
N ALA A 95 -12.84 -14.05 9.18
CA ALA A 95 -14.10 -14.69 8.80
C ALA A 95 -14.69 -15.57 9.91
N GLU A 96 -13.86 -16.35 10.62
CA GLU A 96 -14.25 -17.15 11.79
C GLU A 96 -14.77 -16.29 12.95
N HIS A 97 -14.40 -15.00 12.97
CA HIS A 97 -14.92 -14.03 13.93
C HIS A 97 -16.13 -13.22 13.39
N GLY A 98 -16.66 -13.60 12.25
CA GLY A 98 -17.80 -12.93 11.61
C GLY A 98 -17.48 -11.53 11.07
N ILE A 99 -16.19 -11.26 10.75
CA ILE A 99 -15.74 -9.98 10.25
C ILE A 99 -15.62 -10.05 8.73
N SER A 100 -16.37 -9.19 8.04
CA SER A 100 -16.25 -9.00 6.60
C SER A 100 -15.11 -8.02 6.29
N ILE A 101 -14.26 -8.37 5.31
CA ILE A 101 -13.15 -7.50 4.90
C ILE A 101 -13.65 -6.43 3.94
N ARG A 102 -13.51 -5.18 4.33
CA ARG A 102 -13.83 -3.98 3.52
C ARG A 102 -12.70 -3.61 2.59
N GLN A 103 -11.46 -3.77 3.05
CA GLN A 103 -10.26 -3.49 2.26
C GLN A 103 -9.11 -4.39 2.70
N ALA A 104 -8.34 -4.88 1.74
CA ALA A 104 -7.08 -5.56 1.96
C ALA A 104 -6.00 -4.87 1.14
N LEU A 105 -4.91 -4.47 1.78
CA LEU A 105 -3.76 -3.83 1.17
C LEU A 105 -2.53 -4.65 1.50
N VAL A 106 -1.81 -5.09 0.48
CA VAL A 106 -0.55 -5.81 0.62
C VAL A 106 0.53 -4.93 0.02
N ASP A 107 1.46 -4.47 0.84
CA ASP A 107 2.62 -3.72 0.35
C ASP A 107 3.54 -4.65 -0.46
N ASP A 108 4.00 -4.15 -1.61
CA ASP A 108 4.98 -4.84 -2.43
C ASP A 108 6.35 -4.81 -1.73
N PRO A 109 6.96 -5.97 -1.42
CA PRO A 109 8.25 -6.03 -0.72
C PRO A 109 9.42 -5.49 -1.55
N GLU A 110 9.31 -5.44 -2.88
CA GLU A 110 10.33 -4.84 -3.75
C GLU A 110 10.27 -3.31 -3.72
N LEU A 111 9.14 -2.73 -3.36
CA LEU A 111 8.90 -1.29 -3.38
C LEU A 111 8.85 -0.66 -1.98
N ASN A 112 8.68 -1.47 -0.94
CA ASN A 112 8.58 -1.01 0.44
C ASN A 112 9.59 -1.77 1.33
N PRO A 113 10.51 -1.09 2.01
CA PRO A 113 11.49 -1.74 2.90
C PRO A 113 10.86 -2.31 4.18
N ASP A 114 9.65 -1.88 4.56
CA ASP A 114 8.88 -2.41 5.71
C ASP A 114 7.45 -2.78 5.24
N PRO A 115 7.32 -3.83 4.40
CA PRO A 115 6.05 -4.18 3.80
C PRO A 115 5.08 -4.76 4.83
N LYS A 116 3.82 -4.35 4.74
CA LYS A 116 2.75 -4.79 5.63
C LYS A 116 1.56 -5.32 4.85
N LEU A 117 0.88 -6.26 5.47
CA LEU A 117 -0.48 -6.62 5.09
C LEU A 117 -1.42 -5.86 6.03
N THR A 118 -2.26 -5.00 5.46
CA THR A 118 -3.30 -4.28 6.18
C THR A 118 -4.68 -4.82 5.78
N LEU A 119 -5.42 -5.32 6.76
CA LEU A 119 -6.82 -5.74 6.59
C LEU A 119 -7.73 -4.79 7.36
N ILE A 120 -8.78 -4.33 6.71
CA ILE A 120 -9.79 -3.44 7.29
C ILE A 120 -11.12 -4.18 7.30
N GLY A 121 -11.61 -4.47 8.51
CA GLY A 121 -12.87 -5.14 8.74
C GLY A 121 -14.05 -4.18 8.79
N ASP A 122 -15.24 -4.71 8.59
CA ASP A 122 -16.52 -3.98 8.65
C ASP A 122 -16.89 -3.51 10.07
N ARG A 123 -16.14 -3.94 11.07
CA ARG A 123 -16.32 -3.61 12.50
C ARG A 123 -14.99 -3.75 13.25
N VAL A 124 -14.97 -3.32 14.51
CA VAL A 124 -13.81 -3.44 15.39
C VAL A 124 -13.36 -4.91 15.48
N ILE A 125 -12.05 -5.12 15.30
CA ILE A 125 -11.43 -6.45 15.38
C ILE A 125 -11.22 -6.82 16.83
N PRO A 126 -11.77 -7.94 17.30
CA PRO A 126 -11.65 -8.34 18.71
C PRO A 126 -10.20 -8.74 19.05
N GLY A 127 -9.73 -8.34 20.22
CA GLY A 127 -8.37 -8.65 20.70
C GLY A 127 -8.02 -10.13 20.68
N LYS A 128 -9.02 -11.04 20.82
CA LYS A 128 -8.85 -12.48 20.70
C LYS A 128 -8.39 -12.97 19.33
N ALA A 129 -8.53 -12.16 18.28
CA ALA A 129 -8.02 -12.49 16.95
C ALA A 129 -6.49 -12.35 16.87
N ILE A 130 -5.86 -11.49 17.70
CA ILE A 130 -4.40 -11.24 17.67
C ILE A 130 -3.60 -12.53 17.85
N PRO A 131 -3.79 -13.33 18.94
CA PRO A 131 -2.99 -14.54 19.14
C PRO A 131 -3.22 -15.60 18.05
N LEU A 132 -4.38 -15.60 17.40
CA LEU A 132 -4.66 -16.51 16.29
C LEU A 132 -3.91 -16.09 15.03
N ILE A 133 -3.86 -14.80 14.74
CA ILE A 133 -3.08 -14.26 13.61
C ILE A 133 -1.58 -14.44 13.86
N LEU A 134 -1.09 -14.23 15.08
CA LEU A 134 0.32 -14.46 15.44
C LEU A 134 0.77 -15.93 15.31
N LYS A 135 -0.15 -16.90 15.39
CA LYS A 135 0.14 -18.32 15.16
C LYS A 135 0.29 -18.68 13.68
N ILE A 136 -0.06 -17.77 12.76
CA ILE A 136 0.10 -18.01 11.33
C ILE A 136 1.60 -18.08 10.99
N PRO A 137 2.09 -19.16 10.38
CA PRO A 137 3.49 -19.32 10.07
C PRO A 137 4.03 -18.17 9.20
N GLY A 138 5.05 -17.46 9.70
CA GLY A 138 5.69 -16.33 9.03
C GLY A 138 5.14 -14.97 9.43
N VAL A 139 4.22 -14.90 10.39
CA VAL A 139 3.78 -13.64 11.02
C VAL A 139 4.71 -13.31 12.18
N ALA A 140 5.38 -12.14 12.10
CA ALA A 140 6.28 -11.63 13.14
C ALA A 140 5.56 -10.70 14.11
N LYS A 141 4.66 -9.86 13.61
CA LYS A 141 3.98 -8.85 14.43
C LYS A 141 2.55 -8.61 13.95
N VAL A 142 1.67 -8.34 14.91
CA VAL A 142 0.28 -7.94 14.64
C VAL A 142 -0.03 -6.69 15.46
N SER A 143 -0.63 -5.69 14.83
CA SER A 143 -1.14 -4.48 15.47
C SER A 143 -2.62 -4.28 15.09
N ILE A 144 -3.45 -3.88 16.06
CA ILE A 144 -4.88 -3.55 15.85
C ILE A 144 -5.09 -2.07 16.19
N TYR A 145 -5.97 -1.42 15.44
CA TYR A 145 -6.36 -0.02 15.62
C TYR A 145 -7.87 0.14 15.56
#